data_760b0f6bacd2543469430b1b446b206a
#
_entry.id   760b0f6bacd2543469430b1b446b206a
#
_cell.length_a   1.000
_cell.length_b   1.000
_cell.length_c   1.000
_cell.angle_alpha   90.00
_cell.angle_beta   90.00
_cell.angle_gamma   90.00
#
_symmetry.space_group_name_H-M   'P 1'
#
loop_
_entity.id
_entity.type
_entity.pdbx_description
1 polymer ?
#
loop_
_entity_poly.entity_id
_entity_poly.type
_entity_poly.pdbx_seq_one_letter_code
_entity_poly.pdbx_strand_id
1 'polypeptide(L)'
;MTRPQWRDAWRVYLEPASLRMLALGFSAGLPLLLVFGTLSFWLREAGIDRTTIGYLSWVGLAYGFKWAWAPLVDRLPIPFLTRALGRRRSWLLLAQATIVLSLTGMAMTDPQAALQPIVWFALATAFASATQDIALDAYRIESADADRQAALAATYQTGYRLAMIWSGAGALWLAARASEGGGYQQGAWQVAYLAMAASMLVGVLTVLLSPEPARRELPAAKDLGEWLQGTLVEPFADFLRRYRWQAALILALIAIYRISDVVMGIMANPFYVDMGYTKDEVAAVTKIYGVIMTLLGAFVGGVLSMRFGVMRILMLGAILSAASNLLFAWLAGHGHDVTALIFVVSADNLSAGIASAAFVAYLSSLTNVSYSATQYALFSSLMLLLPKFLAGFSGAFVDAHGYASFFVGTSLLGVPVLLLIWLAGRQRGSA
;
A
#
# COMPACT_ATOMS: atom_id res chain seq x y z
N MET A 1 -19.70 15.91 -30.36
CA MET A 1 -19.82 14.92 -29.26
C MET A 1 -20.66 15.54 -28.17
N THR A 2 -21.88 15.07 -27.97
CA THR A 2 -22.81 15.53 -26.92
C THR A 2 -22.25 15.09 -25.57
N ARG A 3 -22.12 16.02 -24.61
CA ARG A 3 -21.69 15.71 -23.24
C ARG A 3 -22.66 14.68 -22.63
N PRO A 4 -22.17 13.57 -22.06
CA PRO A 4 -23.05 12.58 -21.45
C PRO A 4 -23.88 13.23 -20.35
N GLN A 5 -25.15 12.90 -20.29
CA GLN A 5 -26.04 13.38 -19.24
C GLN A 5 -25.58 12.81 -17.88
N TRP A 6 -25.75 13.56 -16.80
CA TRP A 6 -25.37 13.14 -15.44
C TRP A 6 -25.89 11.74 -15.06
N ARG A 7 -27.06 11.35 -15.57
CA ARG A 7 -27.63 10.01 -15.38
C ARG A 7 -26.78 8.90 -15.99
N ASP A 8 -26.17 9.13 -17.15
CA ASP A 8 -25.35 8.14 -17.83
C ASP A 8 -23.98 7.99 -17.16
N ALA A 9 -23.46 9.09 -16.60
CA ALA A 9 -22.22 9.08 -15.83
C ALA A 9 -22.31 8.23 -14.54
N TRP A 10 -23.48 8.18 -13.89
CA TRP A 10 -23.68 7.32 -12.70
C TRP A 10 -23.93 5.85 -13.04
N ARG A 11 -24.53 5.56 -14.20
CA ARG A 11 -24.81 4.19 -14.65
C ARG A 11 -23.53 3.38 -14.87
N VAL A 12 -22.43 4.01 -15.28
CA VAL A 12 -21.11 3.37 -15.45
C VAL A 12 -20.67 2.64 -14.19
N TYR A 13 -20.95 3.16 -13.00
CA TYR A 13 -20.57 2.53 -11.72
C TYR A 13 -21.39 1.28 -11.39
N LEU A 14 -22.55 1.09 -12.00
CA LEU A 14 -23.41 -0.09 -11.87
C LEU A 14 -23.19 -1.14 -12.96
N GLU A 15 -22.33 -0.84 -13.94
CA GLU A 15 -21.99 -1.79 -15.00
C GLU A 15 -21.24 -3.01 -14.42
N PRO A 16 -21.43 -4.20 -15.02
CA PRO A 16 -20.75 -5.41 -14.55
C PRO A 16 -19.22 -5.28 -14.49
N ALA A 17 -18.62 -4.48 -15.38
CA ALA A 17 -17.19 -4.20 -15.37
C ALA A 17 -16.75 -3.44 -14.11
N SER A 18 -17.49 -2.41 -13.70
CA SER A 18 -17.22 -1.62 -12.49
C SER A 18 -17.43 -2.44 -11.23
N LEU A 19 -18.51 -3.24 -11.16
CA LEU A 19 -18.76 -4.12 -10.02
C LEU A 19 -17.67 -5.20 -9.87
N ARG A 20 -17.17 -5.75 -10.99
CA ARG A 20 -16.01 -6.64 -10.96
C ARG A 20 -14.78 -5.94 -10.42
N MET A 21 -14.52 -4.69 -10.86
CA MET A 21 -13.37 -3.92 -10.34
C MET A 21 -13.52 -3.60 -8.85
N LEU A 22 -14.73 -3.36 -8.34
CA LEU A 22 -14.99 -3.19 -6.91
C LEU A 22 -14.60 -4.46 -6.13
N ALA A 23 -15.07 -5.63 -6.58
CA ALA A 23 -14.80 -6.91 -5.94
C ALA A 23 -13.32 -7.33 -6.04
N LEU A 24 -12.68 -7.11 -7.19
CA LEU A 24 -11.25 -7.36 -7.37
C LEU A 24 -10.41 -6.37 -6.57
N GLY A 25 -10.81 -5.10 -6.48
CA GLY A 25 -10.20 -4.11 -5.61
C GLY A 25 -10.28 -4.50 -4.14
N PHE A 26 -11.43 -5.02 -3.69
CA PHE A 26 -11.57 -5.56 -2.35
C PHE A 26 -10.59 -6.71 -2.09
N SER A 27 -10.49 -7.66 -3.01
CA SER A 27 -9.52 -8.75 -2.92
C SER A 27 -8.05 -8.25 -2.88
N ALA A 28 -7.71 -7.20 -3.64
CA ALA A 28 -6.36 -6.64 -3.67
C ALA A 28 -5.99 -5.89 -2.38
N GLY A 29 -6.96 -5.23 -1.75
CA GLY A 29 -6.72 -4.46 -0.52
C GLY A 29 -6.62 -5.31 0.75
N LEU A 30 -7.15 -6.54 0.74
CA LEU A 30 -7.17 -7.42 1.92
C LEU A 30 -5.78 -7.77 2.48
N PRO A 31 -4.80 -8.24 1.67
CA PRO A 31 -3.55 -8.78 2.21
C PRO A 31 -2.68 -7.72 2.88
N LEU A 32 -2.76 -6.47 2.43
CA LEU A 32 -1.80 -5.43 2.82
C LEU A 32 -1.70 -5.27 4.34
N LEU A 33 -2.84 -5.05 5.01
CA LEU A 33 -2.82 -4.86 6.46
C LEU A 33 -2.59 -6.17 7.22
N LEU A 34 -2.96 -7.32 6.64
CA LEU A 34 -2.77 -8.63 7.25
C LEU A 34 -1.31 -9.07 7.32
N VAL A 35 -0.42 -8.49 6.49
CA VAL A 35 1.03 -8.73 6.55
C VAL A 35 1.79 -7.57 7.22
N PHE A 36 1.10 -6.46 7.52
CA PHE A 36 1.70 -5.29 8.19
C PHE A 36 0.98 -4.94 9.48
N GLY A 37 0.01 -4.02 9.42
CA GLY A 37 -0.59 -3.42 10.59
C GLY A 37 -1.30 -4.41 11.50
N THR A 38 -2.11 -5.30 10.94
CA THR A 38 -2.83 -6.31 11.71
C THR A 38 -1.88 -7.38 12.25
N LEU A 39 -0.91 -7.83 11.43
CA LEU A 39 0.10 -8.79 11.87
C LEU A 39 0.96 -8.21 12.99
N SER A 40 1.43 -6.97 12.87
CA SER A 40 2.27 -6.35 13.89
C SER A 40 1.52 -6.20 15.23
N PHE A 41 0.22 -5.92 15.19
CA PHE A 41 -0.61 -5.91 16.38
C PHE A 41 -0.70 -7.30 17.01
N TRP A 42 -1.04 -8.33 16.24
CA TRP A 42 -1.09 -9.71 16.68
C TRP A 42 0.21 -10.18 17.33
N LEU A 43 1.33 -9.99 16.63
CA LEU A 43 2.63 -10.40 17.13
C LEU A 43 3.02 -9.68 18.41
N ARG A 44 2.70 -8.38 18.52
CA ARG A 44 2.98 -7.63 19.75
C ARG A 44 2.14 -8.09 20.92
N GLU A 45 0.86 -8.39 20.70
CA GLU A 45 -0.01 -8.98 21.71
C GLU A 45 0.47 -10.38 22.15
N ALA A 46 1.02 -11.17 21.21
CA ALA A 46 1.66 -12.45 21.47
C ALA A 46 3.01 -12.33 22.23
N GLY A 47 3.45 -11.11 22.54
CA GLY A 47 4.68 -10.88 23.30
C GLY A 47 5.97 -10.90 22.45
N ILE A 48 5.86 -10.94 21.12
CA ILE A 48 7.01 -10.86 20.22
C ILE A 48 7.68 -9.48 20.37
N ASP A 49 8.98 -9.46 20.42
CA ASP A 49 9.78 -8.25 20.62
C ASP A 49 9.68 -7.29 19.40
N ARG A 50 9.87 -6.00 19.65
CA ARG A 50 9.69 -4.94 18.65
C ARG A 50 10.72 -5.03 17.53
N THR A 51 11.93 -5.47 17.87
CA THR A 51 13.01 -5.66 16.90
C THR A 51 12.62 -6.69 15.85
N THR A 52 12.09 -7.84 16.28
CA THR A 52 11.58 -8.89 15.40
C THR A 52 10.42 -8.39 14.53
N ILE A 53 9.45 -7.65 15.11
CA ILE A 53 8.36 -7.04 14.36
C ILE A 53 8.89 -6.03 13.33
N GLY A 54 9.90 -5.25 13.68
CA GLY A 54 10.59 -4.34 12.77
C GLY A 54 11.16 -5.08 11.56
N TYR A 55 11.94 -6.14 11.78
CA TYR A 55 12.51 -6.94 10.69
C TYR A 55 11.44 -7.62 9.83
N LEU A 56 10.34 -8.07 10.42
CA LEU A 56 9.19 -8.62 9.66
C LEU A 56 8.59 -7.61 8.68
N SER A 57 8.72 -6.31 8.93
CA SER A 57 8.27 -5.28 7.98
C SER A 57 8.99 -5.35 6.63
N TRP A 58 10.16 -6.01 6.55
CA TRP A 58 10.88 -6.24 5.29
C TRP A 58 10.12 -7.12 4.30
N VAL A 59 9.12 -7.88 4.75
CA VAL A 59 8.16 -8.53 3.87
C VAL A 59 7.56 -7.53 2.87
N GLY A 60 7.43 -6.26 3.27
CA GLY A 60 6.98 -5.18 2.40
C GLY A 60 7.91 -4.81 1.25
N LEU A 61 9.16 -5.24 1.28
CA LEU A 61 10.09 -5.05 0.15
C LEU A 61 9.59 -5.77 -1.10
N ALA A 62 8.81 -6.86 -0.95
CA ALA A 62 8.19 -7.54 -2.08
C ALA A 62 7.40 -6.58 -2.97
N TYR A 63 6.63 -5.64 -2.38
CA TYR A 63 5.88 -4.63 -3.15
C TYR A 63 6.79 -3.61 -3.85
N GLY A 64 7.96 -3.31 -3.28
CA GLY A 64 8.96 -2.44 -3.88
C GLY A 64 9.73 -3.09 -5.04
N PHE A 65 9.87 -4.42 -5.03
CA PHE A 65 10.57 -5.17 -6.08
C PHE A 65 9.66 -5.77 -7.14
N LYS A 66 8.34 -5.57 -7.06
CA LYS A 66 7.37 -6.19 -7.99
C LYS A 66 7.66 -5.93 -9.47
N TRP A 67 8.31 -4.83 -9.81
CA TRP A 67 8.75 -4.51 -11.17
C TRP A 67 9.71 -5.57 -11.75
N ALA A 68 10.48 -6.27 -10.90
CA ALA A 68 11.47 -7.25 -11.35
C ALA A 68 10.83 -8.51 -11.97
N TRP A 69 9.65 -8.91 -11.47
CA TRP A 69 8.94 -10.08 -12.02
C TRP A 69 7.64 -9.73 -12.77
N ALA A 70 7.25 -8.46 -12.83
CA ALA A 70 6.10 -8.03 -13.61
C ALA A 70 6.15 -8.50 -15.07
N PRO A 71 7.32 -8.50 -15.75
CA PRO A 71 7.46 -9.07 -17.08
C PRO A 71 7.11 -10.55 -17.19
N LEU A 72 7.35 -11.35 -16.14
CA LEU A 72 6.98 -12.76 -16.12
C LEU A 72 5.45 -12.92 -16.11
N VAL A 73 4.75 -12.11 -15.29
CA VAL A 73 3.28 -12.08 -15.23
C VAL A 73 2.67 -11.66 -16.58
N ASP A 74 3.37 -10.79 -17.30
CA ASP A 74 2.92 -10.35 -18.62
C ASP A 74 3.09 -11.38 -19.73
N ARG A 75 4.12 -12.21 -19.68
CA ARG A 75 4.53 -13.06 -20.81
C ARG A 75 4.38 -14.55 -20.58
N LEU A 76 4.57 -15.03 -19.34
CA LEU A 76 4.57 -16.46 -19.08
C LEU A 76 3.15 -17.02 -18.92
N PRO A 77 2.80 -18.06 -19.66
CA PRO A 77 1.58 -18.82 -19.43
C PRO A 77 1.75 -19.74 -18.21
N ILE A 78 0.72 -19.85 -17.39
CA ILE A 78 0.65 -20.86 -16.32
C ILE A 78 0.14 -22.16 -16.95
N PRO A 79 0.89 -23.27 -16.88
CA PRO A 79 0.47 -24.56 -17.44
C PRO A 79 -0.94 -24.93 -16.99
N PHE A 80 -1.73 -25.48 -17.89
CA PHE A 80 -3.15 -25.87 -17.71
C PHE A 80 -4.11 -24.71 -17.45
N LEU A 81 -3.84 -23.83 -16.47
CA LEU A 81 -4.70 -22.70 -16.08
C LEU A 81 -4.89 -21.68 -17.23
N THR A 82 -3.81 -21.30 -17.91
CA THR A 82 -3.91 -20.31 -19.00
C THR A 82 -4.73 -20.81 -20.19
N ARG A 83 -4.73 -22.13 -20.44
CA ARG A 83 -5.58 -22.72 -21.48
C ARG A 83 -7.06 -22.69 -21.12
N ALA A 84 -7.38 -22.86 -19.83
CA ALA A 84 -8.76 -22.92 -19.35
C ALA A 84 -9.36 -21.54 -19.07
N LEU A 85 -8.59 -20.61 -18.51
CA LEU A 85 -9.10 -19.34 -18.00
C LEU A 85 -8.57 -18.10 -18.74
N GLY A 86 -7.54 -18.25 -19.56
CA GLY A 86 -6.82 -17.12 -20.12
C GLY A 86 -5.66 -16.67 -19.24
N ARG A 87 -4.83 -15.76 -19.73
CA ARG A 87 -3.56 -15.38 -19.09
C ARG A 87 -3.77 -14.58 -17.81
N ARG A 88 -4.58 -13.52 -17.85
CA ARG A 88 -4.76 -12.61 -16.71
C ARG A 88 -5.49 -13.28 -15.55
N ARG A 89 -6.55 -13.99 -15.86
CA ARG A 89 -7.34 -14.72 -14.86
C ARG A 89 -6.52 -15.82 -14.20
N SER A 90 -5.64 -16.48 -14.93
CA SER A 90 -4.77 -17.53 -14.38
C SER A 90 -3.79 -16.98 -13.34
N TRP A 91 -3.13 -15.87 -13.64
CA TRP A 91 -2.22 -15.23 -12.69
C TRP A 91 -2.95 -14.67 -11.47
N LEU A 92 -4.15 -14.06 -11.67
CA LEU A 92 -5.00 -13.60 -10.57
C LEU A 92 -5.41 -14.77 -9.65
N LEU A 93 -5.88 -15.88 -10.25
CA LEU A 93 -6.32 -17.04 -9.48
C LEU A 93 -5.16 -17.70 -8.71
N LEU A 94 -3.99 -17.85 -9.34
CA LEU A 94 -2.80 -18.36 -8.66
C LEU A 94 -2.40 -17.49 -7.47
N ALA A 95 -2.35 -16.18 -7.67
CA ALA A 95 -2.01 -15.23 -6.62
C ALA A 95 -3.03 -15.29 -5.46
N GLN A 96 -4.32 -15.28 -5.77
CA GLN A 96 -5.39 -15.35 -4.77
C GLN A 96 -5.40 -16.67 -4.00
N ALA A 97 -5.19 -17.81 -4.70
CA ALA A 97 -5.08 -19.11 -4.05
C ALA A 97 -3.87 -19.14 -3.09
N THR A 98 -2.73 -18.60 -3.51
CA THR A 98 -1.54 -18.47 -2.64
C THR A 98 -1.83 -17.62 -1.42
N ILE A 99 -2.52 -16.49 -1.56
CA ILE A 99 -2.92 -15.63 -0.44
C ILE A 99 -3.83 -16.41 0.54
N VAL A 100 -4.86 -17.09 0.03
CA VAL A 100 -5.78 -17.90 0.87
C VAL A 100 -5.01 -18.96 1.66
N LEU A 101 -4.15 -19.71 0.99
CA LEU A 101 -3.35 -20.75 1.64
C LEU A 101 -2.38 -20.18 2.68
N SER A 102 -1.72 -19.08 2.36
CA SER A 102 -0.77 -18.45 3.27
C SER A 102 -1.46 -17.84 4.48
N LEU A 103 -2.59 -17.14 4.33
CA LEU A 103 -3.37 -16.60 5.44
C LEU A 103 -3.93 -17.72 6.33
N THR A 104 -4.36 -18.83 5.72
CA THR A 104 -4.78 -20.02 6.46
C THR A 104 -3.60 -20.62 7.24
N GLY A 105 -2.42 -20.72 6.63
CA GLY A 105 -1.20 -21.17 7.29
C GLY A 105 -0.83 -20.28 8.48
N MET A 106 -0.92 -18.96 8.35
CA MET A 106 -0.71 -18.02 9.46
C MET A 106 -1.74 -18.27 10.56
N ALA A 107 -3.02 -18.39 10.22
CA ALA A 107 -4.09 -18.65 11.19
C ALA A 107 -3.87 -19.92 12.02
N MET A 108 -3.30 -20.95 11.42
CA MET A 108 -3.06 -22.24 12.07
C MET A 108 -1.74 -22.30 12.86
N THR A 109 -0.97 -21.22 12.87
CA THR A 109 0.34 -21.16 13.53
C THR A 109 0.29 -20.23 14.72
N ASP A 110 0.78 -20.69 15.88
CA ASP A 110 0.95 -19.84 17.06
C ASP A 110 2.34 -19.17 17.02
N PRO A 111 2.41 -17.82 16.97
CA PRO A 111 3.68 -17.11 16.97
C PRO A 111 4.53 -17.34 18.23
N GLN A 112 3.91 -17.68 19.37
CA GLN A 112 4.64 -18.02 20.59
C GLN A 112 5.34 -19.37 20.49
N ALA A 113 4.74 -20.32 19.76
CA ALA A 113 5.32 -21.65 19.59
C ALA A 113 6.33 -21.68 18.41
N ALA A 114 6.00 -21.03 17.28
CA ALA A 114 6.82 -21.05 16.07
C ALA A 114 6.62 -19.79 15.23
N LEU A 115 7.50 -18.84 15.33
CA LEU A 115 7.45 -17.58 14.55
C LEU A 115 7.87 -17.77 13.09
N GLN A 116 8.85 -18.64 12.82
CA GLN A 116 9.42 -18.83 11.50
C GLN A 116 8.40 -19.21 10.40
N PRO A 117 7.42 -20.11 10.61
CA PRO A 117 6.39 -20.38 9.61
C PRO A 117 5.53 -19.15 9.30
N ILE A 118 5.21 -18.31 10.30
CA ILE A 118 4.45 -17.06 10.10
C ILE A 118 5.23 -16.12 9.16
N VAL A 119 6.55 -16.02 9.33
CA VAL A 119 7.41 -15.21 8.43
C VAL A 119 7.30 -15.69 6.99
N TRP A 120 7.39 -17.00 6.76
CA TRP A 120 7.28 -17.57 5.41
C TRP A 120 5.90 -17.38 4.80
N PHE A 121 4.84 -17.57 5.56
CA PHE A 121 3.47 -17.32 5.11
C PHE A 121 3.22 -15.83 4.84
N ALA A 122 3.74 -14.91 5.68
CA ALA A 122 3.64 -13.48 5.46
C ALA A 122 4.39 -13.06 4.18
N LEU A 123 5.59 -13.62 3.95
CA LEU A 123 6.37 -13.40 2.74
C LEU A 123 5.62 -13.92 1.50
N ALA A 124 5.10 -15.14 1.55
CA ALA A 124 4.31 -15.72 0.46
C ALA A 124 3.06 -14.87 0.17
N THR A 125 2.36 -14.39 1.21
CA THR A 125 1.21 -13.48 1.06
C THR A 125 1.61 -12.18 0.38
N ALA A 126 2.73 -11.56 0.76
CA ALA A 126 3.20 -10.29 0.19
C ALA A 126 3.60 -10.44 -1.29
N PHE A 127 4.34 -11.51 -1.65
CA PHE A 127 4.69 -11.80 -3.04
C PHE A 127 3.46 -12.11 -3.89
N ALA A 128 2.53 -12.90 -3.37
CA ALA A 128 1.29 -13.21 -4.07
C ALA A 128 0.40 -11.97 -4.23
N SER A 129 0.30 -11.11 -3.21
CA SER A 129 -0.43 -9.84 -3.28
C SER A 129 0.19 -8.89 -4.30
N ALA A 130 1.52 -8.72 -4.30
CA ALA A 130 2.21 -7.91 -5.31
C ALA A 130 2.01 -8.47 -6.73
N THR A 131 1.97 -9.80 -6.90
CA THR A 131 1.67 -10.47 -8.16
C THR A 131 0.22 -10.25 -8.58
N GLN A 132 -0.73 -10.32 -7.63
CA GLN A 132 -2.13 -9.97 -7.84
C GLN A 132 -2.27 -8.53 -8.35
N ASP A 133 -1.58 -7.56 -7.74
CA ASP A 133 -1.61 -6.16 -8.18
C ASP A 133 -1.14 -6.00 -9.63
N ILE A 134 -0.03 -6.64 -10.00
CA ILE A 134 0.49 -6.62 -11.38
C ILE A 134 -0.56 -7.15 -12.37
N ALA A 135 -1.10 -8.34 -12.08
CA ALA A 135 -2.07 -9.00 -12.96
C ALA A 135 -3.39 -8.22 -13.05
N LEU A 136 -3.81 -7.61 -11.93
CA LEU A 136 -5.07 -6.86 -11.85
C LEU A 136 -4.98 -5.52 -12.57
N ASP A 137 -3.88 -4.79 -12.43
CA ASP A 137 -3.66 -3.55 -13.15
C ASP A 137 -3.69 -3.79 -14.66
N ALA A 138 -3.05 -4.86 -15.13
CA ALA A 138 -3.09 -5.25 -16.52
C ALA A 138 -4.51 -5.69 -16.95
N TYR A 139 -5.20 -6.49 -16.14
CA TYR A 139 -6.58 -6.90 -16.38
C TYR A 139 -7.50 -5.67 -16.52
N ARG A 140 -7.38 -4.66 -15.63
CA ARG A 140 -8.16 -3.43 -15.67
C ARG A 140 -7.93 -2.64 -16.96
N ILE A 141 -6.66 -2.45 -17.33
CA ILE A 141 -6.27 -1.70 -18.53
C ILE A 141 -6.79 -2.39 -19.81
N GLU A 142 -6.72 -3.71 -19.85
CA GLU A 142 -7.13 -4.53 -21.01
C GLU A 142 -8.65 -4.73 -21.08
N SER A 143 -9.40 -4.49 -20.00
CA SER A 143 -10.83 -4.79 -19.90
C SER A 143 -11.75 -3.70 -20.42
N ALA A 144 -11.27 -2.48 -20.68
CA ALA A 144 -12.12 -1.36 -21.10
C ALA A 144 -11.36 -0.29 -21.86
N ASP A 145 -12.09 0.47 -22.65
CA ASP A 145 -11.58 1.62 -23.40
C ASP A 145 -11.19 2.79 -22.48
N ALA A 146 -10.43 3.74 -23.03
CA ALA A 146 -9.82 4.83 -22.27
C ALA A 146 -10.84 5.71 -21.51
N ASP A 147 -12.02 5.90 -22.06
CA ASP A 147 -13.12 6.68 -21.46
C ASP A 147 -13.70 6.06 -20.19
N ARG A 148 -13.63 4.72 -20.04
CA ARG A 148 -14.12 3.97 -18.87
C ARG A 148 -13.05 3.73 -17.81
N GLN A 149 -11.77 3.92 -18.11
CA GLN A 149 -10.66 3.64 -17.20
C GLN A 149 -10.76 4.43 -15.89
N ALA A 150 -11.23 5.67 -15.93
CA ALA A 150 -11.37 6.48 -14.71
C ALA A 150 -12.42 5.89 -13.76
N ALA A 151 -13.57 5.41 -14.29
CA ALA A 151 -14.61 4.79 -13.46
C ALA A 151 -14.15 3.45 -12.89
N LEU A 152 -13.45 2.62 -13.69
CA LEU A 152 -12.88 1.36 -13.24
C LEU A 152 -11.82 1.58 -12.15
N ALA A 153 -10.97 2.59 -12.29
CA ALA A 153 -9.98 2.95 -11.28
C ALA A 153 -10.64 3.41 -9.98
N ALA A 154 -11.70 4.22 -10.05
CA ALA A 154 -12.43 4.69 -8.88
C ALA A 154 -13.10 3.55 -8.13
N THR A 155 -13.76 2.62 -8.84
CA THR A 155 -14.40 1.45 -8.21
C THR A 155 -13.37 0.48 -7.63
N TYR A 156 -12.25 0.26 -8.31
CA TYR A 156 -11.12 -0.49 -7.79
C TYR A 156 -10.61 0.09 -6.46
N GLN A 157 -10.34 1.39 -6.44
CA GLN A 157 -9.86 2.07 -5.24
C GLN A 157 -10.88 2.03 -4.10
N THR A 158 -12.17 2.14 -4.41
CA THR A 158 -13.23 2.02 -3.41
C THR A 158 -13.22 0.62 -2.77
N GLY A 159 -13.17 -0.44 -3.60
CA GLY A 159 -13.04 -1.80 -3.10
C GLY A 159 -11.81 -2.02 -2.24
N TYR A 160 -10.66 -1.50 -2.70
CA TYR A 160 -9.40 -1.55 -1.98
C TYR A 160 -9.49 -0.92 -0.58
N ARG A 161 -10.10 0.26 -0.47
CA ARG A 161 -10.30 0.96 0.82
C ARG A 161 -11.26 0.22 1.75
N LEU A 162 -12.35 -0.33 1.22
CA LEU A 162 -13.27 -1.17 2.00
C LEU A 162 -12.54 -2.41 2.56
N ALA A 163 -11.70 -3.05 1.77
CA ALA A 163 -10.88 -4.16 2.21
C ALA A 163 -9.87 -3.77 3.29
N MET A 164 -9.24 -2.60 3.18
CA MET A 164 -8.34 -2.11 4.23
C MET A 164 -9.08 -1.91 5.56
N ILE A 165 -10.30 -1.39 5.53
CA ILE A 165 -11.12 -1.26 6.75
C ILE A 165 -11.43 -2.66 7.30
N TRP A 166 -11.84 -3.59 6.45
CA TRP A 166 -12.18 -4.95 6.86
C TRP A 166 -10.98 -5.74 7.38
N SER A 167 -9.84 -5.73 6.69
CA SER A 167 -8.62 -6.44 7.10
C SER A 167 -7.91 -5.77 8.29
N GLY A 168 -8.12 -4.47 8.51
CA GLY A 168 -7.65 -3.77 9.69
C GLY A 168 -8.65 -3.85 10.85
N ALA A 169 -9.72 -3.06 10.79
CA ALA A 169 -10.72 -2.97 11.86
C ALA A 169 -11.50 -4.27 12.04
N GLY A 170 -11.94 -4.90 10.93
CA GLY A 170 -12.71 -6.14 10.99
C GLY A 170 -11.92 -7.30 11.60
N ALA A 171 -10.64 -7.44 11.26
CA ALA A 171 -9.79 -8.48 11.84
C ALA A 171 -9.60 -8.28 13.36
N LEU A 172 -9.33 -7.05 13.79
CA LEU A 172 -9.21 -6.70 15.20
C LEU A 172 -10.53 -6.95 15.95
N TRP A 173 -11.64 -6.53 15.37
CA TRP A 173 -12.97 -6.73 15.93
C TRP A 173 -13.31 -8.22 16.08
N LEU A 174 -13.02 -9.04 15.07
CA LEU A 174 -13.22 -10.50 15.15
C LEU A 174 -12.35 -11.12 16.24
N ALA A 175 -11.06 -10.74 16.31
CA ALA A 175 -10.17 -11.22 17.35
C ALA A 175 -10.65 -10.79 18.75
N ALA A 176 -11.12 -9.54 18.92
CA ALA A 176 -11.68 -9.06 20.18
C ALA A 176 -12.94 -9.84 20.60
N ARG A 177 -13.84 -10.13 19.64
CA ARG A 177 -15.08 -10.89 19.90
C ARG A 177 -14.85 -12.37 20.18
N ALA A 178 -13.82 -12.97 19.60
CA ALA A 178 -13.46 -14.35 19.82
C ALA A 178 -12.57 -14.55 21.06
N SER A 179 -12.10 -13.48 21.70
CA SER A 179 -11.32 -13.55 22.94
C SER A 179 -12.24 -13.75 24.14
N GLU A 180 -11.91 -14.72 24.97
CA GLU A 180 -12.55 -14.98 26.27
C GLU A 180 -11.62 -14.48 27.39
N GLY A 181 -11.83 -13.25 27.86
CA GLY A 181 -11.00 -12.64 28.91
C GLY A 181 -9.87 -11.75 28.36
N GLY A 182 -8.91 -11.36 29.21
CA GLY A 182 -7.81 -10.49 28.87
C GLY A 182 -6.55 -11.25 28.41
N GLY A 183 -5.78 -10.64 27.53
CA GLY A 183 -4.48 -11.13 27.07
C GLY A 183 -4.52 -11.86 25.74
N TYR A 184 -3.37 -12.40 25.37
CA TYR A 184 -3.17 -13.08 24.10
C TYR A 184 -3.90 -14.42 24.05
N GLN A 185 -4.63 -14.67 22.97
CA GLN A 185 -5.30 -15.96 22.70
C GLN A 185 -5.13 -16.31 21.21
N GLN A 186 -4.39 -17.37 20.91
CA GLN A 186 -4.19 -17.85 19.54
C GLN A 186 -5.52 -18.15 18.82
N GLY A 187 -6.48 -18.78 19.49
CA GLY A 187 -7.79 -19.11 18.89
C GLY A 187 -8.55 -17.88 18.40
N ALA A 188 -8.43 -16.75 19.07
CA ALA A 188 -9.06 -15.49 18.65
C ALA A 188 -8.47 -14.97 17.34
N TRP A 189 -7.15 -15.00 17.21
CA TRP A 189 -6.46 -14.61 15.98
C TRP A 189 -6.66 -15.62 14.85
N GLN A 190 -6.77 -16.91 15.18
CA GLN A 190 -7.13 -17.95 14.23
C GLN A 190 -8.47 -17.66 13.56
N VAL A 191 -9.51 -17.34 14.35
CA VAL A 191 -10.83 -16.95 13.82
C VAL A 191 -10.72 -15.73 12.92
N ALA A 192 -9.99 -14.69 13.33
CA ALA A 192 -9.82 -13.48 12.56
C ALA A 192 -9.15 -13.75 11.20
N TYR A 193 -8.01 -14.45 11.19
CA TYR A 193 -7.27 -14.71 9.95
C TYR A 193 -7.99 -15.72 9.04
N LEU A 194 -8.70 -16.71 9.56
CA LEU A 194 -9.53 -17.60 8.74
C LEU A 194 -10.69 -16.84 8.09
N ALA A 195 -11.32 -15.90 8.81
CA ALA A 195 -12.36 -15.04 8.23
C ALA A 195 -11.80 -14.15 7.12
N MET A 196 -10.57 -13.63 7.28
CA MET A 196 -9.89 -12.85 6.23
C MET A 196 -9.54 -13.73 5.03
N ALA A 197 -9.04 -14.96 5.23
CA ALA A 197 -8.80 -15.92 4.17
C ALA A 197 -10.09 -16.28 3.41
N ALA A 198 -11.21 -16.49 4.13
CA ALA A 198 -12.52 -16.71 3.53
C ALA A 198 -13.00 -15.49 2.73
N SER A 199 -12.72 -14.27 3.19
CA SER A 199 -13.06 -13.03 2.48
C SER A 199 -12.35 -12.91 1.11
N MET A 200 -11.19 -13.54 0.93
CA MET A 200 -10.51 -13.62 -0.38
C MET A 200 -11.33 -14.38 -1.44
N LEU A 201 -12.27 -15.24 -1.02
CA LEU A 201 -13.16 -15.96 -1.95
C LEU A 201 -14.00 -15.00 -2.81
N VAL A 202 -14.25 -13.78 -2.35
CA VAL A 202 -14.88 -12.72 -3.17
C VAL A 202 -14.06 -12.49 -4.45
N GLY A 203 -12.74 -12.36 -4.33
CA GLY A 203 -11.85 -12.21 -5.48
C GLY A 203 -11.79 -13.47 -6.35
N VAL A 204 -11.64 -14.64 -5.74
CA VAL A 204 -11.58 -15.93 -6.45
C VAL A 204 -12.84 -16.15 -7.28
N LEU A 205 -14.02 -15.97 -6.69
CA LEU A 205 -15.31 -16.11 -7.39
C LEU A 205 -15.44 -15.07 -8.51
N THR A 206 -15.01 -13.83 -8.24
CA THR A 206 -15.04 -12.78 -9.26
C THR A 206 -14.14 -13.12 -10.45
N VAL A 207 -12.93 -13.63 -10.22
CA VAL A 207 -12.03 -14.06 -11.31
C VAL A 207 -12.64 -15.21 -12.12
N LEU A 208 -13.23 -16.19 -11.45
CA LEU A 208 -13.85 -17.34 -12.12
C LEU A 208 -15.06 -16.94 -12.98
N LEU A 209 -15.83 -15.96 -12.54
CA LEU A 209 -17.03 -15.46 -13.24
C LEU A 209 -16.72 -14.33 -14.25
N SER A 210 -15.51 -13.82 -14.28
CA SER A 210 -15.11 -12.72 -15.15
C SER A 210 -14.71 -13.21 -16.54
N PRO A 211 -14.94 -12.44 -17.61
CA PRO A 211 -14.38 -12.74 -18.92
C PRO A 211 -12.87 -12.46 -18.93
N GLU A 212 -12.12 -13.21 -19.72
CA GLU A 212 -10.72 -12.86 -20.03
C GLU A 212 -10.71 -11.65 -20.97
N PRO A 213 -9.87 -10.62 -20.72
CA PRO A 213 -9.73 -9.50 -21.63
C PRO A 213 -9.20 -9.93 -23.01
N ALA A 214 -9.58 -9.19 -24.05
CA ALA A 214 -9.08 -9.43 -25.40
C ALA A 214 -7.56 -9.35 -25.41
N ARG A 215 -6.92 -10.35 -26.03
CA ARG A 215 -5.47 -10.44 -26.12
C ARG A 215 -4.93 -9.29 -26.96
N ARG A 216 -4.25 -8.33 -26.36
CA ARG A 216 -3.39 -7.40 -27.11
C ARG A 216 -2.08 -8.14 -27.41
N GLU A 217 -1.79 -8.31 -28.69
CA GLU A 217 -0.50 -8.83 -29.13
C GLU A 217 0.54 -7.78 -28.83
N LEU A 218 1.41 -8.06 -27.86
CA LEU A 218 2.62 -7.27 -27.66
C LEU A 218 3.56 -7.55 -28.83
N PRO A 219 4.26 -6.55 -29.39
CA PRO A 219 5.27 -6.80 -30.41
C PRO A 219 6.20 -7.89 -29.93
N ALA A 220 6.36 -8.91 -30.73
CA ALA A 220 7.26 -10.01 -30.40
C ALA A 220 8.70 -9.43 -30.39
N ALA A 221 9.29 -9.37 -29.20
CA ALA A 221 10.72 -9.11 -29.12
C ALA A 221 11.47 -10.26 -29.81
N LYS A 222 12.44 -9.92 -30.64
CA LYS A 222 13.19 -10.91 -31.43
C LYS A 222 14.05 -11.80 -30.55
N ASP A 223 14.54 -11.24 -29.45
CA ASP A 223 15.33 -11.93 -28.45
C ASP A 223 15.07 -11.38 -27.03
N LEU A 224 15.66 -12.05 -26.04
CA LEU A 224 15.56 -11.65 -24.63
C LEU A 224 16.23 -10.28 -24.39
N GLY A 225 17.28 -9.95 -25.13
CA GLY A 225 18.00 -8.68 -25.01
C GLY A 225 17.13 -7.49 -25.44
N GLU A 226 16.50 -7.56 -26.63
CA GLU A 226 15.59 -6.54 -27.13
C GLU A 226 14.39 -6.36 -26.20
N TRP A 227 13.90 -7.46 -25.64
CA TRP A 227 12.80 -7.43 -24.68
C TRP A 227 13.18 -6.72 -23.37
N LEU A 228 14.34 -7.04 -22.78
CA LEU A 228 14.85 -6.40 -21.56
C LEU A 228 15.15 -4.92 -21.81
N GLN A 229 15.75 -4.60 -22.94
CA GLN A 229 16.07 -3.23 -23.31
C GLN A 229 14.81 -2.37 -23.43
N GLY A 230 13.81 -2.82 -24.18
CA GLY A 230 12.56 -2.06 -24.39
C GLY A 230 11.70 -1.93 -23.15
N THR A 231 11.75 -2.92 -22.24
CA THR A 231 10.85 -2.97 -21.07
C THR A 231 11.46 -2.31 -19.83
N LEU A 232 12.76 -2.48 -19.60
CA LEU A 232 13.44 -2.01 -18.40
C LEU A 232 14.38 -0.85 -18.66
N VAL A 233 15.14 -0.87 -19.75
CA VAL A 233 16.20 0.12 -19.99
C VAL A 233 15.65 1.40 -20.60
N GLU A 234 14.82 1.28 -21.63
CA GLU A 234 14.33 2.45 -22.39
C GLU A 234 13.51 3.45 -21.56
N PRO A 235 12.60 3.03 -20.65
CA PRO A 235 11.89 3.98 -19.78
C PRO A 235 12.81 4.76 -18.84
N PHE A 236 13.90 4.13 -18.37
CA PHE A 236 14.93 4.81 -17.57
C PHE A 236 15.80 5.74 -18.42
N ALA A 237 16.22 5.25 -19.59
CA ALA A 237 17.02 6.05 -20.51
C ALA A 237 16.28 7.31 -20.97
N ASP A 238 14.97 7.21 -21.25
CA ASP A 238 14.10 8.35 -21.55
C ASP A 238 14.06 9.35 -20.39
N PHE A 239 13.86 8.87 -19.18
CA PHE A 239 13.82 9.72 -17.99
C PHE A 239 15.17 10.43 -17.76
N LEU A 240 16.28 9.70 -17.83
CA LEU A 240 17.64 10.26 -17.68
C LEU A 240 17.96 11.27 -18.77
N ARG A 241 17.55 11.03 -20.02
CA ARG A 241 17.73 11.96 -21.15
C ARG A 241 16.95 13.27 -20.94
N ARG A 242 15.71 13.19 -20.39
CA ARG A 242 14.87 14.37 -20.13
C ARG A 242 15.40 15.24 -19.00
N TYR A 243 15.80 14.61 -17.89
CA TYR A 243 16.17 15.34 -16.66
C TYR A 243 17.68 15.45 -16.43
N ARG A 244 18.51 14.72 -17.20
CA ARG A 244 19.97 14.78 -17.13
C ARG A 244 20.48 14.66 -15.68
N TRP A 245 21.34 15.56 -15.20
CA TRP A 245 21.85 15.55 -13.85
C TRP A 245 20.77 15.80 -12.76
N GLN A 246 19.68 16.50 -13.12
CA GLN A 246 18.53 16.71 -12.21
C GLN A 246 17.80 15.39 -11.88
N ALA A 247 17.96 14.36 -12.71
CA ALA A 247 17.38 13.04 -12.47
C ALA A 247 17.80 12.47 -11.11
N ALA A 248 19.05 12.67 -10.70
CA ALA A 248 19.54 12.20 -9.40
C ALA A 248 18.79 12.87 -8.23
N LEU A 249 18.57 14.19 -8.29
CA LEU A 249 17.81 14.93 -7.28
C LEU A 249 16.35 14.47 -7.22
N ILE A 250 15.74 14.28 -8.38
CA ILE A 250 14.33 13.81 -8.48
C ILE A 250 14.20 12.39 -7.92
N LEU A 251 15.10 11.47 -8.29
CA LEU A 251 15.09 10.09 -7.80
C LEU A 251 15.36 10.03 -6.30
N ALA A 252 16.29 10.85 -5.78
CA ALA A 252 16.53 10.97 -4.35
C ALA A 252 15.27 11.45 -3.61
N LEU A 253 14.59 12.48 -4.12
CA LEU A 253 13.33 12.97 -3.56
C LEU A 253 12.26 11.87 -3.57
N ILE A 254 12.10 11.15 -4.68
CA ILE A 254 11.15 10.04 -4.78
C ILE A 254 11.47 8.96 -3.74
N ALA A 255 12.74 8.59 -3.59
CA ALA A 255 13.18 7.54 -2.70
C ALA A 255 12.92 7.84 -1.21
N ILE A 256 12.96 9.12 -0.80
CA ILE A 256 12.87 9.47 0.63
C ILE A 256 11.61 10.25 1.01
N TYR A 257 10.78 10.69 0.06
CA TYR A 257 9.62 11.54 0.37
C TYR A 257 8.72 10.97 1.47
N ARG A 258 8.48 9.66 1.43
CA ARG A 258 7.61 8.95 2.39
C ARG A 258 8.36 8.33 3.56
N ILE A 259 9.65 8.65 3.76
CA ILE A 259 10.50 7.97 4.75
C ILE A 259 9.98 8.16 6.18
N SER A 260 9.57 9.36 6.52
CA SER A 260 9.05 9.73 7.85
C SER A 260 7.80 8.91 8.20
N ASP A 261 6.82 8.87 7.29
CA ASP A 261 5.55 8.15 7.47
C ASP A 261 5.75 6.64 7.53
N VAL A 262 6.54 6.08 6.60
CA VAL A 262 6.72 4.64 6.47
C VAL A 262 7.49 4.07 7.66
N VAL A 263 8.54 4.75 8.10
CA VAL A 263 9.35 4.31 9.26
C VAL A 263 8.52 4.40 10.53
N MET A 264 7.82 5.51 10.76
CA MET A 264 6.94 5.69 11.91
C MET A 264 5.83 4.65 11.95
N GLY A 265 5.18 4.40 10.81
CA GLY A 265 4.00 3.53 10.71
C GLY A 265 4.23 2.08 11.15
N ILE A 266 5.47 1.57 11.07
CA ILE A 266 5.80 0.20 11.51
C ILE A 266 5.63 0.04 13.03
N MET A 267 6.00 1.07 13.80
CA MET A 267 5.90 1.03 15.27
C MET A 267 4.56 1.57 15.81
N ALA A 268 3.67 2.10 14.98
CA ALA A 268 2.39 2.64 15.44
C ALA A 268 1.50 1.58 16.12
N ASN A 269 1.36 0.38 15.53
CA ASN A 269 0.53 -0.66 16.13
C ASN A 269 1.16 -1.29 17.38
N PRO A 270 2.45 -1.66 17.41
CA PRO A 270 3.12 -2.04 18.67
C PRO A 270 2.99 -0.97 19.76
N PHE A 271 3.11 0.32 19.40
CA PHE A 271 2.91 1.44 20.31
C PHE A 271 1.52 1.44 20.95
N TYR A 272 0.45 1.22 20.17
CA TYR A 272 -0.91 1.17 20.73
C TYR A 272 -1.08 0.03 21.74
N VAL A 273 -0.50 -1.14 21.46
CA VAL A 273 -0.51 -2.29 22.38
C VAL A 273 0.22 -1.95 23.68
N ASP A 274 1.42 -1.40 23.58
CA ASP A 274 2.26 -1.06 24.72
C ASP A 274 1.69 0.08 25.58
N MET A 275 0.92 1.00 24.97
CA MET A 275 0.17 2.05 25.69
C MET A 275 -1.14 1.54 26.31
N GLY A 276 -1.50 0.27 26.10
CA GLY A 276 -2.68 -0.36 26.67
C GLY A 276 -3.99 -0.09 25.94
N TYR A 277 -3.94 0.43 24.69
CA TYR A 277 -5.15 0.60 23.89
C TYR A 277 -5.75 -0.75 23.51
N THR A 278 -7.07 -0.86 23.66
CA THR A 278 -7.81 -2.08 23.31
C THR A 278 -7.92 -2.27 21.80
N LYS A 279 -8.19 -3.52 21.36
CA LYS A 279 -8.42 -3.83 19.95
C LYS A 279 -9.57 -3.01 19.34
N ASP A 280 -10.66 -2.83 20.12
CA ASP A 280 -11.83 -2.07 19.67
C ASP A 280 -11.50 -0.58 19.51
N GLU A 281 -10.75 0.02 20.44
CA GLU A 281 -10.31 1.41 20.35
C GLU A 281 -9.41 1.62 19.13
N VAL A 282 -8.43 0.75 18.94
CA VAL A 282 -7.54 0.81 17.76
C VAL A 282 -8.32 0.60 16.46
N ALA A 283 -9.26 -0.36 16.42
CA ALA A 283 -10.10 -0.59 15.26
C ALA A 283 -10.95 0.65 14.93
N ALA A 284 -11.63 1.22 15.91
CA ALA A 284 -12.49 2.40 15.69
C ALA A 284 -11.69 3.63 15.29
N VAL A 285 -10.64 3.98 16.05
CA VAL A 285 -9.91 5.25 15.89
C VAL A 285 -8.93 5.18 14.73
N THR A 286 -8.11 4.12 14.64
CA THR A 286 -7.03 4.14 13.65
C THR A 286 -7.42 3.49 12.32
N LYS A 287 -8.28 2.46 12.32
CA LYS A 287 -8.60 1.69 11.11
C LYS A 287 -9.87 2.17 10.39
N ILE A 288 -10.83 2.74 11.12
CA ILE A 288 -12.05 3.30 10.51
C ILE A 288 -11.92 4.82 10.39
N TYR A 289 -11.88 5.52 11.52
CA TYR A 289 -11.83 6.97 11.56
C TYR A 289 -10.57 7.53 10.86
N GLY A 290 -9.39 6.94 11.12
CA GLY A 290 -8.14 7.33 10.48
C GLY A 290 -8.19 7.23 8.95
N VAL A 291 -8.82 6.18 8.39
CA VAL A 291 -8.99 6.06 6.93
C VAL A 291 -9.87 7.17 6.38
N ILE A 292 -10.95 7.54 7.08
CA ILE A 292 -11.82 8.67 6.69
C ILE A 292 -11.00 9.97 6.69
N MET A 293 -10.19 10.22 7.71
CA MET A 293 -9.30 11.39 7.78
C MET A 293 -8.26 11.41 6.66
N THR A 294 -7.70 10.25 6.28
CA THR A 294 -6.78 10.14 5.15
C THR A 294 -7.47 10.51 3.83
N LEU A 295 -8.69 10.04 3.60
CA LEU A 295 -9.46 10.36 2.40
C LEU A 295 -9.79 11.86 2.34
N LEU A 296 -10.20 12.46 3.48
CA LEU A 296 -10.43 13.88 3.59
C LEU A 296 -9.15 14.68 3.28
N GLY A 297 -8.01 14.25 3.85
CA GLY A 297 -6.70 14.83 3.57
C GLY A 297 -6.32 14.75 2.09
N ALA A 298 -6.56 13.61 1.44
CA ALA A 298 -6.29 13.45 0.01
C ALA A 298 -7.17 14.38 -0.85
N PHE A 299 -8.44 14.54 -0.51
CA PHE A 299 -9.33 15.50 -1.18
C PHE A 299 -8.83 16.94 -1.02
N VAL A 300 -8.55 17.37 0.22
CA VAL A 300 -8.01 18.71 0.53
C VAL A 300 -6.67 18.92 -0.21
N GLY A 301 -5.77 17.95 -0.16
CA GLY A 301 -4.47 18.00 -0.84
C GLY A 301 -4.61 18.12 -2.36
N GLY A 302 -5.59 17.45 -2.97
CA GLY A 302 -5.91 17.57 -4.39
C GLY A 302 -6.35 18.99 -4.76
N VAL A 303 -7.33 19.55 -4.04
CA VAL A 303 -7.83 20.91 -4.26
C VAL A 303 -6.72 21.96 -4.07
N LEU A 304 -5.94 21.84 -2.99
CA LEU A 304 -4.83 22.76 -2.72
C LEU A 304 -3.74 22.66 -3.80
N SER A 305 -3.45 21.45 -4.32
CA SER A 305 -2.46 21.26 -5.38
C SER A 305 -2.88 21.94 -6.69
N MET A 306 -4.16 21.89 -7.03
CA MET A 306 -4.69 22.61 -8.20
C MET A 306 -4.59 24.13 -8.03
N ARG A 307 -4.84 24.66 -6.83
CA ARG A 307 -4.84 26.11 -6.59
C ARG A 307 -3.45 26.70 -6.39
N PHE A 308 -2.58 26.02 -5.66
CA PHE A 308 -1.28 26.56 -5.23
C PHE A 308 -0.08 25.90 -5.93
N GLY A 309 -0.33 24.87 -6.73
CA GLY A 309 0.67 24.09 -7.43
C GLY A 309 1.24 22.93 -6.60
N VAL A 310 1.59 21.87 -7.30
CA VAL A 310 2.01 20.57 -6.70
C VAL A 310 3.22 20.73 -5.78
N MET A 311 4.25 21.49 -6.17
CA MET A 311 5.49 21.61 -5.37
C MET A 311 5.27 22.28 -4.00
N ARG A 312 4.38 23.26 -3.91
CA ARG A 312 4.06 23.92 -2.63
C ARG A 312 3.31 22.99 -1.69
N ILE A 313 2.39 22.20 -2.24
CA ILE A 313 1.61 21.24 -1.42
C ILE A 313 2.44 20.01 -1.07
N LEU A 314 3.39 19.62 -1.93
CA LEU A 314 4.39 18.61 -1.60
C LEU A 314 5.24 19.03 -0.38
N MET A 315 5.67 20.29 -0.34
CA MET A 315 6.37 20.88 0.82
C MET A 315 5.48 20.90 2.06
N LEU A 316 4.25 21.38 1.93
CA LEU A 316 3.28 21.42 3.03
C LEU A 316 3.03 20.00 3.59
N GLY A 317 2.81 19.02 2.72
CA GLY A 317 2.61 17.63 3.10
C GLY A 317 3.80 17.05 3.88
N ALA A 318 5.02 17.32 3.43
CA ALA A 318 6.23 16.88 4.13
C ALA A 318 6.38 17.53 5.51
N ILE A 319 6.07 18.83 5.64
CA ILE A 319 6.09 19.54 6.93
C ILE A 319 5.03 18.96 7.89
N LEU A 320 3.81 18.78 7.41
CA LEU A 320 2.71 18.27 8.23
C LEU A 320 2.98 16.82 8.68
N SER A 321 3.54 15.99 7.81
CA SER A 321 3.90 14.60 8.12
C SER A 321 5.03 14.53 9.18
N ALA A 322 6.07 15.35 9.06
CA ALA A 322 7.10 15.45 10.09
C ALA A 322 6.55 15.99 11.43
N ALA A 323 5.64 16.96 11.37
CA ALA A 323 5.01 17.53 12.56
C ALA A 323 4.07 16.53 13.27
N SER A 324 3.32 15.72 12.52
CA SER A 324 2.43 14.70 13.13
C SER A 324 3.19 13.65 13.91
N ASN A 325 4.42 13.29 13.49
CA ASN A 325 5.27 12.39 14.26
C ASN A 325 5.66 12.95 15.64
N LEU A 326 5.80 14.27 15.77
CA LEU A 326 6.02 14.90 17.08
C LEU A 326 4.78 14.78 17.99
N LEU A 327 3.58 14.74 17.42
CA LEU A 327 2.36 14.49 18.20
C LEU A 327 2.33 13.03 18.73
N PHE A 328 2.85 12.06 18.00
CA PHE A 328 3.05 10.71 18.53
C PHE A 328 4.08 10.66 19.66
N ALA A 329 5.17 11.44 19.56
CA ALA A 329 6.14 11.58 20.65
C ALA A 329 5.50 12.17 21.90
N TRP A 330 4.63 13.18 21.74
CA TRP A 330 3.83 13.76 22.81
C TRP A 330 2.86 12.73 23.41
N LEU A 331 2.12 11.97 22.56
CA LEU A 331 1.18 10.92 22.99
C LEU A 331 1.89 9.84 23.83
N ALA A 332 3.12 9.48 23.51
CA ALA A 332 3.90 8.50 24.25
C ALA A 332 4.11 8.87 25.73
N GLY A 333 4.01 10.15 26.10
CA GLY A 333 4.08 10.63 27.47
C GLY A 333 2.74 10.69 28.21
N HIS A 334 1.60 10.40 27.53
CA HIS A 334 0.24 10.56 28.09
C HIS A 334 -0.41 9.23 28.51
N GLY A 335 0.22 8.08 28.22
CA GLY A 335 -0.34 6.77 28.51
C GLY A 335 -1.62 6.47 27.71
N HIS A 336 -2.56 5.73 28.32
CA HIS A 336 -3.84 5.38 27.70
C HIS A 336 -4.82 6.57 27.74
N ASP A 337 -4.88 7.37 26.69
CA ASP A 337 -5.82 8.46 26.51
C ASP A 337 -6.43 8.42 25.09
N VAL A 338 -7.68 7.99 24.99
CA VAL A 338 -8.39 7.83 23.72
C VAL A 338 -8.65 9.17 23.05
N THR A 339 -8.88 10.26 23.81
CA THR A 339 -9.10 11.60 23.24
C THR A 339 -7.83 12.14 22.60
N ALA A 340 -6.71 12.00 23.29
CA ALA A 340 -5.38 12.33 22.74
C ALA A 340 -5.06 11.49 21.50
N LEU A 341 -5.39 10.18 21.53
CA LEU A 341 -5.24 9.30 20.36
C LEU A 341 -6.04 9.78 19.15
N ILE A 342 -7.32 10.13 19.33
CA ILE A 342 -8.17 10.66 18.25
C ILE A 342 -7.55 11.92 17.64
N PHE A 343 -7.06 12.84 18.47
CA PHE A 343 -6.42 14.07 18.02
C PHE A 343 -5.16 13.78 17.17
N VAL A 344 -4.28 12.94 17.68
CA VAL A 344 -3.02 12.57 16.98
C VAL A 344 -3.30 11.84 15.68
N VAL A 345 -4.20 10.85 15.70
CA VAL A 345 -4.61 10.10 14.49
C VAL A 345 -5.28 11.02 13.47
N SER A 346 -6.07 12.00 13.89
CA SER A 346 -6.67 13.00 12.98
C SER A 346 -5.60 13.79 12.26
N ALA A 347 -4.65 14.37 13.00
CA ALA A 347 -3.58 15.18 12.44
C ALA A 347 -2.68 14.35 11.50
N ASP A 348 -2.31 13.15 11.91
CA ASP A 348 -1.43 12.27 11.16
C ASP A 348 -2.06 11.81 9.83
N ASN A 349 -3.26 11.25 9.90
CA ASN A 349 -3.92 10.72 8.70
C ASN A 349 -4.35 11.82 7.73
N LEU A 350 -4.77 12.99 8.21
CA LEU A 350 -5.03 14.15 7.36
C LEU A 350 -3.76 14.59 6.64
N SER A 351 -2.65 14.70 7.37
CA SER A 351 -1.33 15.06 6.84
C SER A 351 -0.86 14.05 5.78
N ALA A 352 -0.96 12.76 6.08
CA ALA A 352 -0.60 11.67 5.18
C ALA A 352 -1.47 11.68 3.91
N GLY A 353 -2.75 12.01 4.01
CA GLY A 353 -3.64 12.19 2.86
C GLY A 353 -3.20 13.33 1.96
N ILE A 354 -2.94 14.51 2.51
CA ILE A 354 -2.46 15.70 1.78
C ILE A 354 -1.13 15.39 1.08
N ALA A 355 -0.17 14.81 1.82
CA ALA A 355 1.14 14.44 1.31
C ALA A 355 1.05 13.42 0.17
N SER A 356 0.19 12.39 0.31
CA SER A 356 -0.01 11.36 -0.70
C SER A 356 -0.60 11.93 -1.99
N ALA A 357 -1.63 12.78 -1.91
CA ALA A 357 -2.25 13.39 -3.08
C ALA A 357 -1.26 14.25 -3.88
N ALA A 358 -0.48 15.10 -3.19
CA ALA A 358 0.54 15.93 -3.80
C ALA A 358 1.66 15.07 -4.44
N PHE A 359 2.06 14.00 -3.76
CA PHE A 359 3.13 13.13 -4.25
C PHE A 359 2.73 12.33 -5.49
N VAL A 360 1.50 11.79 -5.51
CA VAL A 360 0.95 11.12 -6.71
C VAL A 360 0.88 12.09 -7.89
N ALA A 361 0.43 13.34 -7.67
CA ALA A 361 0.43 14.36 -8.71
C ALA A 361 1.84 14.69 -9.20
N TYR A 362 2.82 14.75 -8.29
CA TYR A 362 4.22 14.96 -8.63
C TYR A 362 4.78 13.83 -9.49
N LEU A 363 4.61 12.57 -9.08
CA LEU A 363 5.04 11.40 -9.86
C LEU A 363 4.40 11.35 -11.25
N SER A 364 3.11 11.64 -11.33
CA SER A 364 2.39 11.71 -12.60
C SER A 364 2.95 12.79 -13.53
N SER A 365 3.35 13.95 -12.98
CA SER A 365 3.96 15.04 -13.76
C SER A 365 5.34 14.73 -14.32
N LEU A 366 6.04 13.76 -13.75
CA LEU A 366 7.36 13.30 -14.20
C LEU A 366 7.29 12.24 -15.29
N THR A 367 6.14 11.60 -15.44
CA THR A 367 5.95 10.41 -16.26
C THR A 367 5.75 10.80 -17.73
N ASN A 368 6.44 10.12 -18.65
CA ASN A 368 6.19 10.26 -20.07
C ASN A 368 4.96 9.44 -20.46
N VAL A 369 4.05 10.02 -21.23
CA VAL A 369 2.81 9.35 -21.66
C VAL A 369 3.10 8.04 -22.41
N SER A 370 4.17 7.98 -23.20
CA SER A 370 4.57 6.77 -23.95
C SER A 370 5.06 5.62 -23.05
N TYR A 371 5.53 5.92 -21.84
CA TYR A 371 6.08 4.95 -20.88
C TYR A 371 5.38 5.05 -19.51
N SER A 372 4.16 5.58 -19.48
CA SER A 372 3.49 5.99 -18.25
C SER A 372 3.40 4.86 -17.22
N ALA A 373 2.96 3.68 -17.63
CA ALA A 373 2.81 2.54 -16.71
C ALA A 373 4.16 2.10 -16.11
N THR A 374 5.18 1.92 -16.96
CA THR A 374 6.50 1.44 -16.52
C THR A 374 7.22 2.48 -15.67
N GLN A 375 7.28 3.75 -16.11
CA GLN A 375 7.92 4.81 -15.32
C GLN A 375 7.22 5.03 -13.99
N TYR A 376 5.89 5.05 -13.96
CA TYR A 376 5.14 5.20 -12.72
C TYR A 376 5.35 3.99 -11.78
N ALA A 377 5.36 2.75 -12.30
CA ALA A 377 5.64 1.56 -11.52
C ALA A 377 7.05 1.59 -10.90
N LEU A 378 8.04 2.04 -11.67
CA LEU A 378 9.42 2.19 -11.19
C LEU A 378 9.53 3.25 -10.09
N PHE A 379 8.90 4.43 -10.29
CA PHE A 379 8.89 5.48 -9.27
C PHE A 379 8.15 5.04 -8.01
N SER A 380 7.00 4.38 -8.15
CA SER A 380 6.24 3.85 -7.02
C SER A 380 6.97 2.73 -6.28
N SER A 381 7.79 1.96 -6.97
CA SER A 381 8.68 0.97 -6.34
C SER A 381 9.83 1.65 -5.59
N LEU A 382 10.49 2.62 -6.22
CA LEU A 382 11.61 3.34 -5.61
C LEU A 382 11.21 4.07 -4.33
N MET A 383 10.01 4.67 -4.29
CA MET A 383 9.50 5.37 -3.11
C MET A 383 9.30 4.45 -1.89
N LEU A 384 9.23 3.14 -2.09
CA LEU A 384 9.01 2.18 -1.02
C LEU A 384 10.28 1.50 -0.55
N LEU A 385 11.29 1.34 -1.41
CA LEU A 385 12.47 0.53 -1.13
C LEU A 385 13.26 1.04 0.07
N LEU A 386 13.75 2.27 0.02
CA LEU A 386 14.57 2.82 1.10
C LEU A 386 13.78 3.01 2.41
N PRO A 387 12.56 3.59 2.39
CA PRO A 387 11.76 3.69 3.60
C PRO A 387 11.45 2.33 4.24
N LYS A 388 11.10 1.32 3.45
CA LYS A 388 10.83 -0.04 3.95
C LYS A 388 12.07 -0.72 4.52
N PHE A 389 13.22 -0.52 3.88
CA PHE A 389 14.48 -1.05 4.39
C PHE A 389 14.82 -0.45 5.77
N LEU A 390 14.76 0.87 5.90
CA LEU A 390 15.03 1.56 7.17
C LEU A 390 13.99 1.24 8.24
N ALA A 391 12.73 1.06 7.85
CA ALA A 391 11.65 0.69 8.76
C ALA A 391 11.89 -0.65 9.48
N GLY A 392 12.69 -1.55 8.90
CA GLY A 392 13.10 -2.80 9.55
C GLY A 392 13.87 -2.60 10.86
N PHE A 393 14.61 -1.50 10.98
CA PHE A 393 15.39 -1.18 12.17
C PHE A 393 14.61 -0.43 13.26
N SER A 394 13.34 -0.06 12.97
CA SER A 394 12.51 0.74 13.88
C SER A 394 12.34 0.08 15.26
N GLY A 395 12.12 -1.24 15.29
CA GLY A 395 11.95 -1.98 16.52
C GLY A 395 13.19 -1.94 17.42
N ALA A 396 14.37 -2.22 16.84
CA ALA A 396 15.64 -2.15 17.56
C ALA A 396 15.91 -0.74 18.14
N PHE A 397 15.53 0.31 17.39
CA PHE A 397 15.65 1.68 17.88
C PHE A 397 14.70 1.94 19.07
N VAL A 398 13.46 1.47 18.99
CA VAL A 398 12.48 1.64 20.07
C VAL A 398 12.89 0.86 21.31
N ASP A 399 13.41 -0.36 21.16
CA ASP A 399 13.92 -1.17 22.29
C ASP A 399 15.10 -0.48 23.01
N ALA A 400 15.96 0.21 22.26
CA ALA A 400 17.13 0.91 22.83
C ALA A 400 16.79 2.30 23.40
N HIS A 401 15.86 3.06 22.81
CA HIS A 401 15.68 4.48 23.10
C HIS A 401 14.24 4.87 23.45
N GLY A 402 13.29 3.93 23.35
CA GLY A 402 11.88 4.15 23.63
C GLY A 402 11.11 4.88 22.50
N TYR A 403 9.79 4.88 22.62
CA TYR A 403 8.87 5.43 21.60
C TYR A 403 9.01 6.94 21.38
N ALA A 404 9.11 7.74 22.45
CA ALA A 404 9.19 9.20 22.31
C ALA A 404 10.42 9.60 21.45
N SER A 405 11.59 9.05 21.77
CA SER A 405 12.83 9.28 20.99
C SER A 405 12.70 8.78 19.55
N PHE A 406 12.03 7.65 19.34
CA PHE A 406 11.78 7.11 18.01
C PHE A 406 10.93 8.05 17.16
N PHE A 407 9.81 8.54 17.68
CA PHE A 407 8.93 9.45 16.94
C PHE A 407 9.58 10.81 16.65
N VAL A 408 10.40 11.33 17.57
CA VAL A 408 11.23 12.51 17.30
C VAL A 408 12.26 12.20 16.18
N GLY A 409 12.91 11.05 16.23
CA GLY A 409 13.84 10.60 15.19
C GLY A 409 13.17 10.51 13.81
N THR A 410 11.95 9.94 13.73
CA THR A 410 11.21 9.86 12.46
C THR A 410 10.80 11.24 11.94
N SER A 411 10.47 12.19 12.80
CA SER A 411 10.23 13.59 12.40
C SER A 411 11.49 14.20 11.77
N LEU A 412 12.66 13.98 12.35
CA LEU A 412 13.95 14.49 11.84
C LEU A 412 14.31 13.89 10.46
N LEU A 413 13.87 12.66 10.16
CA LEU A 413 14.00 12.09 8.81
C LEU A 413 13.26 12.89 7.73
N GLY A 414 12.31 13.74 8.12
CA GLY A 414 11.62 14.67 7.21
C GLY A 414 12.50 15.85 6.76
N VAL A 415 13.56 16.22 7.51
CA VAL A 415 14.40 17.38 7.21
C VAL A 415 15.11 17.27 5.85
N PRO A 416 15.77 16.15 5.50
CA PRO A 416 16.35 15.98 4.17
C PRO A 416 15.30 16.07 3.05
N VAL A 417 14.08 15.62 3.29
CA VAL A 417 12.97 15.70 2.33
C VAL A 417 12.65 17.16 2.00
N LEU A 418 12.51 18.00 3.03
CA LEU A 418 12.25 19.43 2.86
C LEU A 418 13.34 20.11 2.03
N LEU A 419 14.61 19.77 2.29
CA LEU A 419 15.75 20.29 1.54
C LEU A 419 15.68 19.89 0.06
N LEU A 420 15.39 18.62 -0.22
CA LEU A 420 15.29 18.13 -1.61
C LEU A 420 14.11 18.78 -2.36
N ILE A 421 12.96 18.97 -1.71
CA ILE A 421 11.80 19.65 -2.33
C ILE A 421 12.17 21.10 -2.68
N TRP A 422 12.85 21.79 -1.76
CA TRP A 422 13.26 23.17 -1.97
C TRP A 422 14.26 23.29 -3.13
N LEU A 423 15.26 22.39 -3.19
CA LEU A 423 16.22 22.33 -4.31
C LEU A 423 15.52 22.02 -5.64
N ALA A 424 14.62 21.04 -5.68
CA ALA A 424 13.86 20.68 -6.87
C ALA A 424 12.92 21.81 -7.35
N GLY A 425 12.36 22.58 -6.40
CA GLY A 425 11.50 23.73 -6.71
C GLY A 425 12.24 24.90 -7.34
N ARG A 426 13.47 25.17 -6.89
CA ARG A 426 14.31 26.27 -7.46
C ARG A 426 14.69 26.00 -8.91
N GLN A 427 14.94 24.76 -9.28
CA GLN A 427 15.38 24.40 -10.61
C GLN A 427 14.26 24.48 -11.68
N ARG A 428 12.98 24.30 -11.28
CA ARG A 428 11.84 24.47 -12.19
C ARG A 428 11.49 25.93 -12.48
N GLY A 429 11.94 26.86 -11.63
CA GLY A 429 11.75 28.31 -11.85
C GLY A 429 12.81 28.99 -12.72
N SER A 430 13.86 28.25 -13.10
CA SER A 430 14.99 28.73 -13.93
C SER A 430 15.02 28.11 -15.33
N ALA A 431 14.04 27.30 -15.69
CA ALA A 431 13.82 26.75 -17.03
C ALA A 431 12.50 27.27 -17.61
#